data_4b40754d6adbd43f3a7e320d82945d42
#
_entry.id   4b40754d6adbd43f3a7e320d82945d42
#
_cell.length_a   1.000
_cell.length_b   1.000
_cell.length_c   1.000
_cell.angle_alpha   90.00
_cell.angle_beta   90.00
_cell.angle_gamma   90.00
#
_symmetry.space_group_name_H-M   'P 1'
#
loop_
_entity.id
_entity.type
_entity.pdbx_description
1 polymer ?
#
loop_
_entity_poly.entity_id
_entity_poly.type
_entity_poly.pdbx_seq_one_letter_code
_entity_poly.pdbx_strand_id
1 'polypeptide(L)'
;EHEHEHEHEHEHEHEHEHEHGGAHPHHTHAPGLDEARMVRIEADILAKNDAHAAENRRLFREHGIFAVNLVSSPGSGKTTLLVRSIEALRGRHAVAVVEGDQQTSHDADRIRATGAPAIQINTGRGCHLDAHMVGHAVARLQPADGSLLMIENVGNLVCPASFDLGEAHKVVILSVTEGEDKPLKYPDMFAAADLMLLNKVDLLPHLGFNVPLCIEYAKRVNPHIRVMLVSAVSGEGLEEWLGWLEEGVAAAKARQKETVESLKQRIAALEAELAREKARVP
;
A
#
# COMPACT_ATOMS: atom_id res chain seq x y z
N GLU A 1 46.39 -4.14 52.16
CA GLU A 1 45.69 -4.76 53.30
C GLU A 1 44.19 -4.82 52.95
N HIS A 2 43.71 -6.05 52.99
CA HIS A 2 42.33 -6.57 53.01
C HIS A 2 41.68 -6.85 51.64
N GLU A 3 41.91 -8.15 51.34
CA GLU A 3 41.09 -9.05 50.55
C GLU A 3 39.65 -9.08 51.03
N HIS A 4 38.68 -9.29 50.14
CA HIS A 4 37.54 -10.17 50.35
C HIS A 4 36.98 -10.63 49.02
N GLU A 5 37.27 -11.90 48.71
CA GLU A 5 36.56 -12.73 47.73
C GLU A 5 35.13 -12.97 48.19
N HIS A 6 34.18 -12.99 47.29
CA HIS A 6 32.96 -13.83 47.39
C HIS A 6 32.51 -14.26 45.99
N GLU A 7 32.84 -15.53 45.69
CA GLU A 7 32.20 -16.35 44.70
C GLU A 7 30.74 -16.64 45.11
N HIS A 8 29.82 -16.54 44.19
CA HIS A 8 28.56 -17.30 44.23
C HIS A 8 28.18 -17.71 42.80
N GLU A 9 28.52 -18.98 42.47
CA GLU A 9 27.90 -19.75 41.39
C GLU A 9 26.42 -20.02 41.76
N HIS A 10 25.52 -19.78 40.82
CA HIS A 10 24.22 -20.45 40.78
C HIS A 10 23.92 -20.80 39.32
N GLU A 11 24.21 -22.06 38.97
CA GLU A 11 23.64 -22.74 37.84
C GLU A 11 22.16 -22.98 38.09
N HIS A 12 21.31 -22.55 37.18
CA HIS A 12 19.98 -23.09 37.00
C HIS A 12 19.76 -23.42 35.53
N GLU A 13 19.95 -24.70 35.23
CA GLU A 13 19.43 -25.33 34.02
C GLU A 13 17.92 -25.36 34.12
N HIS A 14 17.22 -24.75 33.18
CA HIS A 14 15.84 -25.05 32.86
C HIS A 14 15.73 -25.51 31.42
N GLU A 15 15.67 -26.82 31.23
CA GLU A 15 15.17 -27.44 30.03
C GLU A 15 13.71 -27.02 29.81
N HIS A 16 13.41 -26.36 28.72
CA HIS A 16 12.04 -26.19 28.21
C HIS A 16 11.91 -26.94 26.90
N GLU A 17 11.20 -28.06 26.97
CA GLU A 17 10.67 -28.76 25.81
C GLU A 17 9.77 -27.82 25.01
N HIS A 18 10.08 -27.60 23.73
CA HIS A 18 9.23 -26.89 22.81
C HIS A 18 8.34 -27.88 22.07
N GLU A 19 7.10 -27.99 22.52
CA GLU A 19 6.01 -28.54 21.69
C GLU A 19 5.74 -27.61 20.51
N HIS A 20 5.83 -28.13 19.30
CA HIS A 20 5.42 -27.46 18.08
C HIS A 20 3.90 -27.39 17.96
N GLY A 21 3.30 -26.33 18.49
CA GLY A 21 1.91 -25.96 18.23
C GLY A 21 1.82 -24.92 17.12
N GLY A 22 0.89 -25.12 16.18
CA GLY A 22 0.73 -24.31 14.96
C GLY A 22 0.63 -22.80 15.20
N ALA A 23 1.28 -22.05 14.32
CA ALA A 23 1.30 -20.60 14.34
C ALA A 23 -0.07 -20.02 13.99
N HIS A 24 -0.81 -19.60 15.00
CA HIS A 24 -1.90 -18.65 14.84
C HIS A 24 -1.32 -17.22 14.93
N PRO A 25 -1.79 -16.25 14.11
CA PRO A 25 -1.33 -14.87 14.20
C PRO A 25 -1.64 -14.32 15.60
N HIS A 26 -0.61 -13.79 16.27
CA HIS A 26 -0.75 -13.13 17.55
C HIS A 26 -1.58 -11.85 17.41
N HIS A 27 -2.87 -11.96 17.64
CA HIS A 27 -3.72 -10.81 17.97
C HIS A 27 -3.40 -10.39 19.41
N THR A 28 -2.97 -9.14 19.60
CA THR A 28 -2.80 -8.54 20.92
C THR A 28 -4.18 -8.40 21.56
N HIS A 29 -4.58 -9.38 22.35
CA HIS A 29 -5.86 -9.40 23.05
C HIS A 29 -5.84 -8.37 24.19
N ALA A 30 -6.77 -7.42 24.15
CA ALA A 30 -7.07 -6.62 25.32
C ALA A 30 -7.69 -7.54 26.40
N PRO A 31 -7.17 -7.54 27.65
CA PRO A 31 -7.67 -8.42 28.68
C PRO A 31 -9.16 -8.16 28.97
N GLY A 32 -10.00 -9.17 28.82
CA GLY A 32 -11.42 -9.15 29.23
C GLY A 32 -12.46 -9.00 28.11
N LEU A 33 -12.08 -9.10 26.83
CA LEU A 33 -13.05 -9.15 25.73
C LEU A 33 -13.29 -10.60 25.29
N ASP A 34 -14.57 -10.97 25.13
CA ASP A 34 -15.00 -12.21 24.52
C ASP A 34 -14.62 -12.23 23.02
N GLU A 35 -14.15 -13.36 22.50
CA GLU A 35 -13.69 -13.56 21.12
C GLU A 35 -14.75 -13.11 20.10
N ALA A 36 -16.02 -13.45 20.35
CA ALA A 36 -17.14 -13.02 19.49
C ALA A 36 -17.31 -11.48 19.46
N ARG A 37 -16.99 -10.80 20.55
CA ARG A 37 -17.02 -9.33 20.61
C ARG A 37 -15.85 -8.70 19.88
N MET A 38 -14.67 -9.31 19.94
CA MET A 38 -13.49 -8.88 19.21
C MET A 38 -13.74 -8.94 17.69
N VAL A 39 -14.24 -10.08 17.19
CA VAL A 39 -14.58 -10.27 15.76
C VAL A 39 -15.61 -9.22 15.29
N ARG A 40 -16.60 -8.87 16.12
CA ARG A 40 -17.56 -7.81 15.78
C ARG A 40 -16.92 -6.43 15.70
N ILE A 41 -16.04 -6.10 16.64
CA ILE A 41 -15.32 -4.80 16.63
C ILE A 41 -14.45 -4.69 15.38
N GLU A 42 -13.72 -5.73 15.03
CA GLU A 42 -12.91 -5.77 13.80
C GLU A 42 -13.77 -5.60 12.55
N ALA A 43 -14.90 -6.32 12.47
CA ALA A 43 -15.84 -6.19 11.36
C ALA A 43 -16.42 -4.77 11.25
N ASP A 44 -16.76 -4.13 12.35
CA ASP A 44 -17.28 -2.76 12.39
C ASP A 44 -16.21 -1.74 11.97
N ILE A 45 -14.95 -1.95 12.36
CA ILE A 45 -13.81 -1.10 11.96
C ILE A 45 -13.60 -1.21 10.43
N LEU A 46 -13.55 -2.43 9.92
CA LEU A 46 -13.37 -2.66 8.47
C LEU A 46 -14.54 -2.12 7.66
N ALA A 47 -15.78 -2.31 8.10
CA ALA A 47 -16.94 -1.76 7.41
C ALA A 47 -16.95 -0.23 7.34
N LYS A 48 -16.48 0.45 8.39
CA LYS A 48 -16.29 1.92 8.37
C LYS A 48 -15.18 2.33 7.42
N ASN A 49 -14.06 1.61 7.43
CA ASN A 49 -12.97 1.84 6.49
C ASN A 49 -13.45 1.69 5.05
N ASP A 50 -14.20 0.64 4.74
CA ASP A 50 -14.68 0.35 3.39
C ASP A 50 -15.62 1.45 2.86
N ALA A 51 -16.43 2.05 3.74
CA ALA A 51 -17.24 3.21 3.38
C ALA A 51 -16.38 4.40 2.95
N HIS A 52 -15.33 4.73 3.71
CA HIS A 52 -14.39 5.78 3.33
C HIS A 52 -13.55 5.43 2.09
N ALA A 53 -13.18 4.16 1.95
CA ALA A 53 -12.47 3.67 0.76
C ALA A 53 -13.34 3.83 -0.50
N ALA A 54 -14.64 3.57 -0.41
CA ALA A 54 -15.58 3.78 -1.51
C ALA A 54 -15.70 5.27 -1.88
N GLU A 55 -15.71 6.18 -0.89
CA GLU A 55 -15.69 7.64 -1.12
C GLU A 55 -14.40 8.08 -1.81
N ASN A 56 -13.25 7.63 -1.33
CA ASN A 56 -11.95 7.92 -1.95
C ASN A 56 -11.91 7.40 -3.40
N ARG A 57 -12.36 6.17 -3.64
CA ARG A 57 -12.39 5.55 -4.98
C ARG A 57 -13.29 6.33 -5.93
N ARG A 58 -14.43 6.83 -5.44
CA ARG A 58 -15.32 7.68 -6.23
C ARG A 58 -14.61 8.97 -6.61
N LEU A 59 -14.00 9.66 -5.66
CA LEU A 59 -13.24 10.91 -5.89
C LEU A 59 -12.11 10.68 -6.89
N PHE A 60 -11.32 9.62 -6.73
CA PHE A 60 -10.23 9.29 -7.68
C PHE A 60 -10.76 9.05 -9.09
N ARG A 61 -11.89 8.39 -9.22
CA ARG A 61 -12.53 8.14 -10.52
C ARG A 61 -13.07 9.42 -11.17
N GLU A 62 -13.71 10.29 -10.37
CA GLU A 62 -14.25 11.58 -10.83
C GLU A 62 -13.16 12.51 -11.34
N HIS A 63 -11.98 12.48 -10.72
CA HIS A 63 -10.82 13.29 -11.08
C HIS A 63 -9.82 12.57 -12.02
N GLY A 64 -10.09 11.35 -12.43
CA GLY A 64 -9.18 10.57 -13.28
C GLY A 64 -7.84 10.28 -12.62
N ILE A 65 -7.77 10.25 -11.29
CA ILE A 65 -6.57 9.98 -10.50
C ILE A 65 -6.31 8.48 -10.48
N PHE A 66 -5.08 8.09 -10.79
CA PHE A 66 -4.61 6.71 -10.62
C PHE A 66 -3.89 6.60 -9.27
N ALA A 67 -4.55 5.98 -8.31
CA ALA A 67 -4.01 5.81 -6.96
C ALA A 67 -3.42 4.40 -6.78
N VAL A 68 -2.19 4.32 -6.27
CA VAL A 68 -1.50 3.05 -5.93
C VAL A 68 -1.06 3.07 -4.47
N ASN A 69 -1.30 1.97 -3.77
CA ASN A 69 -0.92 1.78 -2.37
C ASN A 69 0.34 0.90 -2.30
N LEU A 70 1.45 1.48 -1.89
CA LEU A 70 2.74 0.81 -1.75
C LEU A 70 2.90 0.26 -0.33
N VAL A 71 2.97 -1.05 -0.21
CA VAL A 71 3.12 -1.75 1.08
C VAL A 71 4.40 -2.59 1.08
N SER A 72 5.04 -2.70 2.23
CA SER A 72 6.30 -3.46 2.35
C SER A 72 6.68 -3.74 3.80
N SER A 73 7.64 -4.63 4.01
CA SER A 73 8.42 -4.65 5.26
C SER A 73 9.28 -3.39 5.39
N PRO A 74 9.68 -2.99 6.61
CA PRO A 74 10.71 -1.98 6.79
C PRO A 74 12.01 -2.36 6.08
N GLY A 75 12.68 -1.38 5.49
CA GLY A 75 13.97 -1.59 4.83
C GLY A 75 13.92 -2.24 3.44
N SER A 76 12.74 -2.52 2.87
CA SER A 76 12.59 -3.08 1.51
C SER A 76 13.02 -2.14 0.38
N GLY A 77 13.22 -0.85 0.68
CA GLY A 77 13.58 0.18 -0.31
C GLY A 77 12.39 0.90 -0.93
N LYS A 78 11.22 0.83 -0.30
CA LYS A 78 9.96 1.45 -0.75
C LYS A 78 10.11 2.94 -1.05
N THR A 79 10.58 3.75 -0.11
CA THR A 79 10.80 5.20 -0.28
C THR A 79 11.82 5.51 -1.38
N THR A 80 12.90 4.72 -1.49
CA THR A 80 13.89 4.91 -2.55
C THR A 80 13.29 4.67 -3.93
N LEU A 81 12.48 3.61 -4.07
CA LEU A 81 11.78 3.32 -5.33
C LEU A 81 10.76 4.41 -5.66
N LEU A 82 10.02 4.90 -4.66
CA LEU A 82 9.07 6.00 -4.81
C LEU A 82 9.77 7.27 -5.33
N VAL A 83 10.85 7.70 -4.69
CA VAL A 83 11.63 8.88 -5.11
C VAL A 83 12.14 8.73 -6.54
N ARG A 84 12.73 7.58 -6.89
CA ARG A 84 13.19 7.29 -8.25
C ARG A 84 12.07 7.33 -9.28
N SER A 85 10.89 6.82 -8.93
CA SER A 85 9.70 6.86 -9.79
C SER A 85 9.23 8.30 -10.04
N ILE A 86 9.16 9.12 -8.99
CA ILE A 86 8.79 10.54 -9.09
C ILE A 86 9.77 11.29 -10.01
N GLU A 87 11.07 11.11 -9.79
CA GLU A 87 12.11 11.75 -10.60
C GLU A 87 12.01 11.36 -12.08
N ALA A 88 11.79 10.07 -12.36
CA ALA A 88 11.68 9.56 -13.71
C ALA A 88 10.38 10.02 -14.43
N LEU A 89 9.29 10.23 -13.67
CA LEU A 89 8.00 10.70 -14.22
C LEU A 89 7.90 12.23 -14.31
N ARG A 90 8.88 12.95 -13.75
CA ARG A 90 8.89 14.42 -13.75
C ARG A 90 8.76 14.99 -15.17
N GLY A 91 7.84 15.94 -15.33
CA GLY A 91 7.58 16.58 -16.64
C GLY A 91 6.71 15.76 -17.60
N ARG A 92 6.42 14.48 -17.28
CA ARG A 92 5.51 13.63 -18.06
C ARG A 92 4.15 13.49 -17.41
N HIS A 93 4.13 13.30 -16.09
CA HIS A 93 2.92 13.15 -15.29
C HIS A 93 2.98 13.99 -14.03
N ALA A 94 1.82 14.53 -13.63
CA ALA A 94 1.67 15.09 -12.30
C ALA A 94 1.64 13.93 -11.29
N VAL A 95 2.51 13.98 -10.30
CA VAL A 95 2.59 12.99 -9.22
C VAL A 95 2.36 13.68 -7.90
N ALA A 96 1.51 13.10 -7.06
CA ALA A 96 1.27 13.52 -5.69
C ALA A 96 1.50 12.34 -4.73
N VAL A 97 1.89 12.61 -3.50
CA VAL A 97 2.25 11.56 -2.52
C VAL A 97 1.50 11.77 -1.20
N VAL A 98 0.94 10.68 -0.70
CA VAL A 98 0.52 10.54 0.70
C VAL A 98 1.46 9.55 1.35
N GLU A 99 2.17 9.96 2.39
CA GLU A 99 3.14 9.13 3.12
C GLU A 99 2.64 8.88 4.53
N GLY A 100 2.58 7.60 4.92
CA GLY A 100 2.29 7.16 6.28
C GLY A 100 3.56 6.79 7.01
N ASP A 101 3.87 7.48 8.11
CA ASP A 101 4.99 7.14 8.97
C ASP A 101 4.61 7.20 10.45
N GLN A 102 5.32 6.44 11.26
CA GLN A 102 5.08 6.39 12.69
C GLN A 102 5.75 7.55 13.44
N GLN A 103 6.97 7.96 13.08
CA GLN A 103 7.75 8.89 13.90
C GLN A 103 8.76 9.78 13.18
N THR A 104 9.13 9.56 11.91
CA THR A 104 10.27 10.28 11.30
C THR A 104 9.86 11.15 10.11
N SER A 105 10.48 12.33 9.99
CA SER A 105 10.29 13.20 8.81
C SER A 105 11.28 12.90 7.67
N HIS A 106 12.22 11.98 7.87
CA HIS A 106 13.34 11.79 6.94
C HIS A 106 12.91 11.32 5.55
N ASP A 107 11.98 10.37 5.49
CA ASP A 107 11.46 9.87 4.21
C ASP A 107 10.55 10.92 3.55
N ALA A 108 9.73 11.62 4.33
CA ALA A 108 8.95 12.76 3.85
C ALA A 108 9.84 13.87 3.26
N ASP A 109 10.98 14.16 3.87
CA ASP A 109 11.91 15.17 3.37
C ASP A 109 12.55 14.74 2.04
N ARG A 110 12.88 13.46 1.89
CA ARG A 110 13.37 12.90 0.61
C ARG A 110 12.32 13.04 -0.51
N ILE A 111 11.06 12.76 -0.19
CA ILE A 111 9.95 12.90 -1.14
C ILE A 111 9.76 14.37 -1.51
N ARG A 112 9.72 15.28 -0.53
CA ARG A 112 9.58 16.73 -0.77
C ARG A 112 10.73 17.29 -1.60
N ALA A 113 11.94 16.80 -1.42
CA ALA A 113 13.11 17.20 -2.22
C ALA A 113 12.94 16.91 -3.72
N THR A 114 12.06 15.99 -4.11
CA THR A 114 11.71 15.75 -5.52
C THR A 114 10.89 16.89 -6.14
N GLY A 115 10.27 17.74 -5.32
CA GLY A 115 9.34 18.79 -5.74
C GLY A 115 7.91 18.29 -5.98
N ALA A 116 7.61 17.02 -5.76
CA ALA A 116 6.25 16.51 -5.82
C ALA A 116 5.43 17.00 -4.61
N PRO A 117 4.17 17.41 -4.80
CA PRO A 117 3.26 17.67 -3.69
C PRO A 117 3.14 16.43 -2.80
N ALA A 118 3.40 16.58 -1.51
CA ALA A 118 3.39 15.47 -0.56
C ALA A 118 2.78 15.86 0.78
N ILE A 119 2.00 14.98 1.36
CA ILE A 119 1.49 15.09 2.73
C ILE A 119 1.92 13.86 3.51
N GLN A 120 2.55 14.11 4.67
CA GLN A 120 2.84 13.09 5.66
C GLN A 120 1.69 12.95 6.64
N ILE A 121 1.28 11.72 6.89
CA ILE A 121 0.35 11.33 7.93
C ILE A 121 1.16 10.67 9.06
N ASN A 122 1.16 11.30 10.21
CA ASN A 122 1.74 10.68 11.39
C ASN A 122 0.70 9.71 12.00
N THR A 123 0.96 8.43 11.89
CA THR A 123 0.07 7.39 12.43
C THR A 123 0.27 7.16 13.93
N GLY A 124 1.26 7.81 14.55
CA GLY A 124 1.58 7.63 15.96
C GLY A 124 1.95 6.19 16.28
N ARG A 125 1.09 5.49 17.00
CA ARG A 125 1.25 4.05 17.30
C ARG A 125 0.57 3.14 16.26
N GLY A 126 -0.12 3.71 15.27
CA GLY A 126 -0.76 2.96 14.19
C GLY A 126 0.27 2.33 13.26
N CYS A 127 0.03 1.09 12.87
CA CYS A 127 0.93 0.32 11.99
C CYS A 127 0.48 0.32 10.53
N HIS A 128 -0.51 1.12 10.15
CA HIS A 128 -1.05 1.25 8.79
C HIS A 128 -1.80 2.58 8.61
N LEU A 129 -2.02 2.94 7.36
CA LEU A 129 -2.99 3.96 6.97
C LEU A 129 -4.38 3.34 6.83
N ASP A 130 -5.42 4.11 7.15
CA ASP A 130 -6.81 3.80 6.82
C ASP A 130 -7.37 4.77 5.77
N ALA A 131 -8.53 4.43 5.21
CA ALA A 131 -9.15 5.21 4.14
C ALA A 131 -9.58 6.62 4.58
N HIS A 132 -9.98 6.79 5.83
CA HIS A 132 -10.33 8.09 6.38
C HIS A 132 -9.12 9.03 6.45
N MET A 133 -7.97 8.53 6.94
CA MET A 133 -6.71 9.27 6.97
C MET A 133 -6.29 9.71 5.55
N VAL A 134 -6.37 8.78 4.59
CA VAL A 134 -6.03 9.06 3.19
C VAL A 134 -6.99 10.09 2.58
N GLY A 135 -8.29 9.97 2.82
CA GLY A 135 -9.29 10.94 2.34
C GLY A 135 -9.02 12.36 2.84
N HIS A 136 -8.69 12.51 4.12
CA HIS A 136 -8.30 13.82 4.69
C HIS A 136 -7.01 14.37 4.09
N ALA A 137 -6.01 13.52 3.87
CA ALA A 137 -4.76 13.93 3.24
C ALA A 137 -4.99 14.39 1.80
N VAL A 138 -5.78 13.65 1.03
CA VAL A 138 -6.13 13.97 -0.37
C VAL A 138 -6.91 15.28 -0.47
N ALA A 139 -7.88 15.52 0.44
CA ALA A 139 -8.63 16.76 0.48
C ALA A 139 -7.73 17.99 0.71
N ARG A 140 -6.63 17.85 1.47
CA ARG A 140 -5.64 18.92 1.70
C ARG A 140 -4.61 19.02 0.58
N LEU A 141 -4.19 17.87 0.01
CA LEU A 141 -3.18 17.77 -1.03
C LEU A 141 -3.70 18.29 -2.37
N GLN A 142 -5.00 18.09 -2.64
CA GLN A 142 -5.69 18.46 -3.89
C GLN A 142 -4.90 18.00 -5.13
N PRO A 143 -4.70 16.69 -5.33
CA PRO A 143 -3.97 16.19 -6.49
C PRO A 143 -4.62 16.69 -7.78
N ALA A 144 -3.81 17.00 -8.77
CA ALA A 144 -4.31 17.46 -10.07
C ALA A 144 -5.14 16.37 -10.76
N ASP A 145 -6.14 16.78 -11.54
CA ASP A 145 -6.91 15.86 -12.37
C ASP A 145 -5.99 15.05 -13.31
N GLY A 146 -6.26 13.76 -13.38
CA GLY A 146 -5.45 12.85 -14.18
C GLY A 146 -4.04 12.61 -13.65
N SER A 147 -3.77 12.88 -12.38
CA SER A 147 -2.47 12.62 -11.76
C SER A 147 -2.30 11.17 -11.30
N LEU A 148 -1.05 10.82 -11.01
CA LEU A 148 -0.67 9.65 -10.24
C LEU A 148 -0.64 10.03 -8.75
N LEU A 149 -1.40 9.31 -7.93
CA LEU A 149 -1.33 9.40 -6.47
C LEU A 149 -0.59 8.17 -5.94
N MET A 150 0.55 8.37 -5.34
CA MET A 150 1.31 7.30 -4.69
C MET A 150 1.07 7.38 -3.18
N ILE A 151 0.51 6.31 -2.62
CA ILE A 151 0.28 6.18 -1.17
C ILE A 151 1.38 5.28 -0.64
N GLU A 152 2.31 5.85 0.10
CA GLU A 152 3.34 5.10 0.81
C GLU A 152 2.82 4.69 2.18
N ASN A 153 2.50 3.41 2.35
CA ASN A 153 2.01 2.89 3.63
C ASN A 153 3.15 2.68 4.63
N VAL A 154 2.81 2.57 5.90
CA VAL A 154 3.76 2.22 6.97
C VAL A 154 4.42 0.87 6.65
N GLY A 155 5.69 0.72 7.02
CA GLY A 155 6.43 -0.54 6.85
C GLY A 155 5.86 -1.69 7.67
N ASN A 156 4.87 -2.40 7.11
CA ASN A 156 4.18 -3.52 7.75
C ASN A 156 3.50 -4.38 6.67
N LEU A 157 3.57 -5.71 6.81
CA LEU A 157 2.93 -6.67 5.89
C LEU A 157 1.67 -7.35 6.47
N VAL A 158 1.27 -7.00 7.70
CA VAL A 158 0.10 -7.60 8.36
C VAL A 158 -1.08 -6.65 8.30
N CYS A 159 -1.04 -5.56 9.05
CA CYS A 159 -2.18 -4.66 9.21
C CYS A 159 -2.70 -4.06 7.89
N PRO A 160 -1.86 -3.59 6.94
CA PRO A 160 -2.35 -2.98 5.71
C PRO A 160 -3.05 -3.95 4.75
N ALA A 161 -2.95 -5.26 4.98
CA ALA A 161 -3.56 -6.27 4.11
C ALA A 161 -5.08 -6.12 4.04
N SER A 162 -5.72 -5.90 5.20
CA SER A 162 -7.19 -5.84 5.34
C SER A 162 -7.78 -4.45 5.07
N PHE A 163 -6.94 -3.40 4.95
CA PHE A 163 -7.42 -2.04 4.76
C PHE A 163 -7.35 -1.61 3.29
N ASP A 164 -8.52 -1.44 2.70
CA ASP A 164 -8.71 -0.79 1.41
C ASP A 164 -8.64 0.73 1.63
N LEU A 165 -7.85 1.44 0.85
CA LEU A 165 -7.71 2.90 0.93
C LEU A 165 -8.49 3.64 -0.17
N GLY A 166 -9.15 2.90 -1.07
CA GLY A 166 -9.77 3.38 -2.28
C GLY A 166 -8.83 3.39 -3.49
N GLU A 167 -7.64 2.83 -3.33
CA GLU A 167 -6.63 2.69 -4.38
C GLU A 167 -7.11 1.83 -5.56
N ALA A 168 -6.52 2.06 -6.75
CA ALA A 168 -6.75 1.21 -7.91
C ALA A 168 -6.02 -0.13 -7.76
N HIS A 169 -4.80 -0.10 -7.21
CA HIS A 169 -3.97 -1.27 -7.01
C HIS A 169 -3.16 -1.19 -5.72
N LYS A 170 -3.06 -2.34 -5.03
CA LYS A 170 -2.14 -2.56 -3.93
C LYS A 170 -0.88 -3.23 -4.47
N VAL A 171 0.27 -2.61 -4.23
CA VAL A 171 1.59 -3.05 -4.71
C VAL A 171 2.44 -3.44 -3.52
N VAL A 172 2.77 -4.72 -3.40
CA VAL A 172 3.67 -5.20 -2.36
C VAL A 172 5.12 -5.16 -2.85
N ILE A 173 5.99 -4.54 -2.07
CA ILE A 173 7.43 -4.45 -2.35
C ILE A 173 8.16 -5.40 -1.41
N LEU A 174 8.83 -6.38 -1.99
CA LEU A 174 9.68 -7.35 -1.30
C LEU A 174 11.13 -7.15 -1.74
N SER A 175 12.07 -7.17 -0.82
CA SER A 175 13.50 -7.07 -1.14
C SER A 175 14.14 -8.46 -1.24
N VAL A 176 15.08 -8.66 -2.16
CA VAL A 176 15.91 -9.88 -2.23
C VAL A 176 16.80 -10.10 -1.00
N THR A 177 16.86 -9.12 -0.08
CA THR A 177 17.54 -9.24 1.21
C THR A 177 16.65 -9.83 2.31
N GLU A 178 15.38 -10.10 1.99
CA GLU A 178 14.42 -10.79 2.85
C GLU A 178 14.36 -12.28 2.46
N GLY A 179 13.53 -13.08 3.12
CA GLY A 179 13.40 -14.51 2.74
C GLY A 179 12.46 -14.74 1.56
N GLU A 180 12.74 -15.73 0.72
CA GLU A 180 11.87 -16.16 -0.39
C GLU A 180 10.48 -16.60 0.09
N ASP A 181 10.37 -17.05 1.32
CA ASP A 181 9.18 -17.55 1.98
C ASP A 181 8.24 -16.46 2.53
N LYS A 182 8.59 -15.18 2.35
CA LYS A 182 7.75 -14.05 2.76
C LYS A 182 6.31 -14.15 2.25
N PRO A 183 6.02 -14.54 1.00
CA PRO A 183 4.65 -14.71 0.55
C PRO A 183 3.86 -15.75 1.36
N LEU A 184 4.51 -16.82 1.81
CA LEU A 184 3.88 -17.84 2.65
C LEU A 184 3.72 -17.40 4.11
N LYS A 185 4.61 -16.53 4.61
CA LYS A 185 4.53 -15.98 5.97
C LYS A 185 3.49 -14.89 6.12
N TYR A 186 3.20 -14.16 5.06
CA TYR A 186 2.25 -13.04 5.03
C TYR A 186 1.20 -13.22 3.93
N PRO A 187 0.47 -14.37 3.93
CA PRO A 187 -0.39 -14.73 2.80
C PRO A 187 -1.47 -13.69 2.53
N ASP A 188 -2.05 -13.07 3.56
CA ASP A 188 -3.12 -12.07 3.40
C ASP A 188 -2.66 -10.86 2.59
N MET A 189 -1.42 -10.40 2.82
CA MET A 189 -0.85 -9.28 2.06
C MET A 189 -0.66 -9.63 0.58
N PHE A 190 -0.09 -10.80 0.29
CA PHE A 190 0.15 -11.21 -1.09
C PHE A 190 -1.15 -11.61 -1.81
N ALA A 191 -2.16 -12.10 -1.08
CA ALA A 191 -3.50 -12.33 -1.62
C ALA A 191 -4.22 -11.01 -1.98
N ALA A 192 -4.01 -9.96 -1.20
CA ALA A 192 -4.61 -8.65 -1.42
C ALA A 192 -3.86 -7.78 -2.46
N ALA A 193 -2.63 -8.15 -2.83
CA ALA A 193 -1.81 -7.37 -3.76
C ALA A 193 -2.07 -7.76 -5.22
N ASP A 194 -2.11 -6.76 -6.11
CA ASP A 194 -2.21 -6.96 -7.57
C ASP A 194 -0.83 -7.18 -8.19
N LEU A 195 0.18 -6.55 -7.62
CA LEU A 195 1.55 -6.54 -8.13
C LEU A 195 2.54 -6.75 -6.97
N MET A 196 3.53 -7.61 -7.18
CA MET A 196 4.72 -7.75 -6.36
C MET A 196 5.92 -7.15 -7.10
N LEU A 197 6.58 -6.18 -6.49
CA LEU A 197 7.90 -5.69 -6.92
C LEU A 197 8.97 -6.38 -6.10
N LEU A 198 9.78 -7.21 -6.73
CA LEU A 198 10.97 -7.79 -6.11
C LEU A 198 12.13 -6.83 -6.30
N ASN A 199 12.43 -6.07 -5.24
CA ASN A 199 13.38 -4.96 -5.28
C ASN A 199 14.79 -5.36 -4.85
N LYS A 200 15.76 -4.51 -5.15
CA LYS A 200 17.20 -4.66 -4.89
C LYS A 200 17.82 -5.84 -5.65
N VAL A 201 17.33 -6.12 -6.85
CA VAL A 201 17.83 -7.24 -7.67
C VAL A 201 19.30 -7.09 -8.06
N ASP A 202 19.85 -5.87 -8.01
CA ASP A 202 21.28 -5.59 -8.13
C ASP A 202 22.14 -6.32 -7.08
N LEU A 203 21.55 -6.74 -5.96
CA LEU A 203 22.24 -7.50 -4.91
C LEU A 203 22.23 -9.02 -5.14
N LEU A 204 21.45 -9.52 -6.09
CA LEU A 204 21.35 -10.97 -6.36
C LEU A 204 22.70 -11.68 -6.55
N PRO A 205 23.72 -11.09 -7.24
CA PRO A 205 25.01 -11.74 -7.37
C PRO A 205 25.74 -12.01 -6.05
N HIS A 206 25.32 -11.34 -4.98
CA HIS A 206 25.95 -11.41 -3.64
C HIS A 206 25.10 -12.16 -2.61
N LEU A 207 23.93 -12.68 -3.01
CA LEU A 207 22.96 -13.30 -2.12
C LEU A 207 22.57 -14.70 -2.61
N GLY A 208 22.23 -15.56 -1.66
CA GLY A 208 21.68 -16.89 -1.96
C GLY A 208 20.16 -16.88 -2.22
N PHE A 209 19.58 -15.77 -2.66
CA PHE A 209 18.14 -15.64 -2.86
C PHE A 209 17.66 -16.37 -4.13
N ASN A 210 16.63 -17.20 -3.98
CA ASN A 210 16.05 -17.98 -5.08
C ASN A 210 14.81 -17.25 -5.66
N VAL A 211 15.01 -16.46 -6.71
CA VAL A 211 13.95 -15.71 -7.38
C VAL A 211 12.81 -16.60 -7.90
N PRO A 212 13.07 -17.70 -8.65
CA PRO A 212 12.00 -18.59 -9.11
C PRO A 212 11.15 -19.14 -7.97
N LEU A 213 11.76 -19.54 -6.86
CA LEU A 213 11.06 -20.07 -5.70
C LEU A 213 10.17 -19.00 -5.03
N CYS A 214 10.67 -17.78 -4.89
CA CYS A 214 9.89 -16.66 -4.36
C CYS A 214 8.65 -16.38 -5.22
N ILE A 215 8.81 -16.36 -6.55
CA ILE A 215 7.70 -16.18 -7.49
C ILE A 215 6.69 -17.32 -7.38
N GLU A 216 7.16 -18.57 -7.26
CA GLU A 216 6.30 -19.74 -7.06
C GLU A 216 5.46 -19.57 -5.80
N TYR A 217 6.06 -19.18 -4.68
CA TYR A 217 5.35 -18.97 -3.42
C TYR A 217 4.33 -17.83 -3.52
N ALA A 218 4.68 -16.72 -4.15
CA ALA A 218 3.74 -15.61 -4.38
C ALA A 218 2.54 -16.05 -5.22
N LYS A 219 2.76 -16.81 -6.30
CA LYS A 219 1.69 -17.34 -7.16
C LYS A 219 0.89 -18.46 -6.51
N ARG A 220 1.46 -19.21 -5.58
CA ARG A 220 0.71 -20.18 -4.78
C ARG A 220 -0.32 -19.51 -3.88
N VAL A 221 0.01 -18.34 -3.31
CA VAL A 221 -0.90 -17.53 -2.51
C VAL A 221 -1.90 -16.78 -3.38
N ASN A 222 -1.42 -16.17 -4.46
CA ASN A 222 -2.23 -15.39 -5.39
C ASN A 222 -1.84 -15.72 -6.84
N PRO A 223 -2.59 -16.60 -7.52
CA PRO A 223 -2.29 -17.01 -8.90
C PRO A 223 -2.29 -15.86 -9.91
N HIS A 224 -2.96 -14.74 -9.60
CA HIS A 224 -3.13 -13.59 -10.48
C HIS A 224 -2.09 -12.49 -10.22
N ILE A 225 -1.28 -12.60 -9.16
CA ILE A 225 -0.29 -11.57 -8.84
C ILE A 225 0.73 -11.42 -9.99
N ARG A 226 0.87 -10.19 -10.46
CA ARG A 226 1.95 -9.83 -11.38
C ARG A 226 3.24 -9.68 -10.58
N VAL A 227 4.36 -10.06 -11.17
CA VAL A 227 5.68 -9.91 -10.53
C VAL A 227 6.60 -9.16 -11.47
N MET A 228 7.27 -8.14 -10.95
CA MET A 228 8.33 -7.40 -11.63
C MET A 228 9.58 -7.39 -10.77
N LEU A 229 10.73 -7.52 -11.40
CA LEU A 229 12.04 -7.44 -10.77
C LEU A 229 12.57 -6.02 -10.98
N VAL A 230 12.96 -5.34 -9.89
CA VAL A 230 13.40 -3.96 -9.96
C VAL A 230 14.61 -3.70 -9.05
N SER A 231 15.41 -2.71 -9.43
CA SER A 231 16.38 -2.09 -8.53
C SER A 231 16.22 -0.57 -8.58
N ALA A 232 15.83 0.00 -7.47
CA ALA A 232 15.77 1.47 -7.34
C ALA A 232 17.17 2.13 -7.43
N VAL A 233 18.25 1.37 -7.19
CA VAL A 233 19.63 1.85 -7.23
C VAL A 233 20.22 1.75 -8.62
N SER A 234 20.22 0.56 -9.23
CA SER A 234 20.79 0.35 -10.58
C SER A 234 19.87 0.82 -11.72
N GLY A 235 18.57 0.91 -11.47
CA GLY A 235 17.57 1.20 -12.50
C GLY A 235 17.09 -0.04 -13.26
N GLU A 236 17.57 -1.23 -12.94
CA GLU A 236 17.12 -2.48 -13.56
C GLU A 236 15.62 -2.67 -13.34
N GLY A 237 14.88 -3.02 -14.38
CA GLY A 237 13.42 -3.22 -14.35
C GLY A 237 12.57 -1.96 -14.09
N LEU A 238 13.21 -0.81 -13.87
CA LEU A 238 12.49 0.44 -13.57
C LEU A 238 11.60 0.89 -14.74
N GLU A 239 12.03 0.65 -15.98
CA GLU A 239 11.26 1.02 -17.17
C GLU A 239 9.92 0.25 -17.25
N GLU A 240 9.91 -1.05 -16.94
CA GLU A 240 8.67 -1.84 -16.89
C GLU A 240 7.72 -1.34 -15.79
N TRP A 241 8.24 -1.03 -14.63
CA TRP A 241 7.47 -0.46 -13.52
C TRP A 241 6.86 0.90 -13.90
N LEU A 242 7.66 1.80 -14.46
CA LEU A 242 7.19 3.12 -14.90
C LEU A 242 6.15 3.01 -16.00
N GLY A 243 6.35 2.13 -16.99
CA GLY A 243 5.36 1.84 -18.03
C GLY A 243 4.02 1.39 -17.47
N TRP A 244 4.02 0.52 -16.46
CA TRP A 244 2.81 0.09 -15.77
C TRP A 244 2.09 1.24 -15.07
N LEU A 245 2.82 2.16 -14.43
CA LEU A 245 2.24 3.36 -13.82
C LEU A 245 1.62 4.28 -14.88
N GLU A 246 2.31 4.50 -16.00
CA GLU A 246 1.83 5.34 -17.09
C GLU A 246 0.58 4.77 -17.77
N GLU A 247 0.52 3.45 -17.98
CA GLU A 247 -0.67 2.74 -18.46
C GLU A 247 -1.84 2.91 -17.50
N GLY A 248 -1.61 2.81 -16.19
CA GLY A 248 -2.61 3.03 -15.16
C GLY A 248 -3.17 4.45 -15.18
N VAL A 249 -2.30 5.46 -15.30
CA VAL A 249 -2.70 6.87 -15.43
C VAL A 249 -3.53 7.09 -16.72
N ALA A 250 -3.10 6.53 -17.83
CA ALA A 250 -3.82 6.64 -19.11
C ALA A 250 -5.21 6.00 -19.01
N ALA A 251 -5.31 4.81 -18.39
CA ALA A 251 -6.57 4.12 -18.20
C ALA A 251 -7.52 4.89 -17.24
N ALA A 252 -7.01 5.51 -16.18
CA ALA A 252 -7.82 6.32 -15.27
C ALA A 252 -8.39 7.56 -15.98
N LYS A 253 -7.59 8.25 -16.77
CA LYS A 253 -8.03 9.39 -17.60
C LYS A 253 -9.08 8.98 -18.65
N ALA A 254 -8.91 7.84 -19.28
CA ALA A 254 -9.89 7.33 -20.26
C ALA A 254 -11.26 7.07 -19.59
N ARG A 255 -11.26 6.39 -18.44
CA ARG A 255 -12.50 6.14 -17.66
C ARG A 255 -13.20 7.43 -17.21
N GLN A 256 -12.43 8.45 -16.80
CA GLN A 256 -12.99 9.75 -16.44
C GLN A 256 -13.71 10.39 -17.64
N LYS A 257 -13.08 10.39 -18.82
CA LYS A 257 -13.66 10.96 -20.04
C LYS A 257 -14.95 10.25 -20.45
N GLU A 258 -14.99 8.92 -20.41
CA GLU A 258 -16.19 8.13 -20.70
C GLU A 258 -17.32 8.46 -19.73
N THR A 259 -17.00 8.62 -18.43
CA THR A 259 -18.00 8.98 -17.41
C THR A 259 -18.58 10.36 -17.67
N VAL A 260 -17.75 11.36 -17.96
CA VAL A 260 -18.17 12.74 -18.27
C VAL A 260 -19.04 12.78 -19.53
N GLU A 261 -18.62 12.08 -20.58
CA GLU A 261 -19.37 12.03 -21.82
C GLU A 261 -20.74 11.35 -21.64
N SER A 262 -20.78 10.23 -20.92
CA SER A 262 -22.03 9.54 -20.58
C SER A 262 -22.99 10.43 -19.79
N LEU A 263 -22.47 11.20 -18.82
CA LEU A 263 -23.29 12.15 -18.05
C LEU A 263 -23.82 13.30 -18.91
N LYS A 264 -23.02 13.85 -19.82
CA LYS A 264 -23.45 14.89 -20.76
C LYS A 264 -24.59 14.39 -21.67
N GLN A 265 -24.45 13.17 -22.21
CA GLN A 265 -25.49 12.55 -23.02
C GLN A 265 -26.78 12.35 -22.21
N ARG A 266 -26.68 11.91 -20.96
CA ARG A 266 -27.83 11.73 -20.07
C ARG A 266 -28.54 13.06 -19.75
N ILE A 267 -27.77 14.11 -19.48
CA ILE A 267 -28.30 15.46 -19.26
C ILE A 267 -29.05 15.93 -20.51
N ALA A 268 -28.45 15.86 -21.68
CA ALA A 268 -29.11 16.25 -22.93
C ALA A 268 -30.40 15.47 -23.21
N ALA A 269 -30.41 14.16 -22.91
CA ALA A 269 -31.62 13.34 -23.03
C ALA A 269 -32.74 13.78 -22.09
N LEU A 270 -32.41 14.06 -20.82
CA LEU A 270 -33.39 14.54 -19.83
C LEU A 270 -33.91 15.93 -20.14
N GLU A 271 -33.07 16.84 -20.64
CA GLU A 271 -33.48 18.17 -21.08
C GLU A 271 -34.45 18.10 -22.26
N ALA A 272 -34.19 17.21 -23.22
CA ALA A 272 -35.08 16.97 -24.36
C ALA A 272 -36.43 16.36 -23.92
N GLU A 273 -36.44 15.44 -22.94
CA GLU A 273 -37.65 14.89 -22.36
C GLU A 273 -38.48 15.94 -21.64
N LEU A 274 -37.81 16.77 -20.80
CA LEU A 274 -38.47 17.86 -20.10
C LEU A 274 -39.08 18.91 -21.05
N ALA A 275 -38.37 19.23 -22.15
CA ALA A 275 -38.91 20.13 -23.18
C ALA A 275 -40.17 19.56 -23.85
N ARG A 276 -40.20 18.24 -24.13
CA ARG A 276 -41.37 17.55 -24.68
C ARG A 276 -42.55 17.57 -23.69
N GLU A 277 -42.30 17.33 -22.43
CA GLU A 277 -43.32 17.39 -21.36
C GLU A 277 -43.91 18.80 -21.22
N LYS A 278 -43.07 19.83 -21.17
CA LYS A 278 -43.52 21.24 -21.12
C LYS A 278 -44.34 21.64 -22.33
N ALA A 279 -44.02 21.10 -23.50
CA ALA A 279 -44.83 21.37 -24.73
C ALA A 279 -46.15 20.59 -24.76
N ARG A 280 -46.38 19.62 -23.88
CA ARG A 280 -47.63 18.85 -23.76
C ARG A 280 -48.64 19.45 -22.76
N VAL A 281 -48.19 20.35 -21.91
CA VAL A 281 -49.05 21.07 -20.95
C VAL A 281 -49.63 22.27 -21.67
N PRO A 282 -50.95 22.33 -21.87
CA PRO A 282 -51.64 23.45 -22.60
C PRO A 282 -51.63 24.76 -21.84
#